data_7f424189d9ffbeb15d888cca01105a31
#
_entry.id   7f424189d9ffbeb15d888cca01105a31
#
_cell.length_a   1.000
_cell.length_b   1.000
_cell.length_c   1.000
_cell.angle_alpha   90.00
_cell.angle_beta   90.00
_cell.angle_gamma   90.00
#
_symmetry.space_group_name_H-M   'P 1'
#
loop_
_entity.id
_entity.type
_entity.pdbx_description
1 polymer ?
#
loop_
_entity_poly.entity_id
_entity_poly.type
_entity_poly.pdbx_seq_one_letter_code
_entity_poly.pdbx_strand_id
1 'polypeptide(L)'
;MSGIDLATARALSHRLAVEQSQARLPSLAAGLVRGGDLVWSDAVGTLDGRSGGAVPTARTPYRLGSITKTFVAVEVLRMRDQGLLDLNDALAQHLDDTPFGQVTIAQLLSHTSGLQAETNGPWWERTAGVTWAQLMAGRPALKFRSGAKFHYSNLGYAVLGELIGRLRGRAWADVVRADLLEPLGMRRTRARPGDAAAHGLGVHPLADLVHVEPEHDAAAMAPAGQLWSTVEDLARWAAFLAGQTAGLLNADTLQEMRSPIALDDRAGAAWTGAYGLGCQLWNLDGARYAGHGGSMPGFLAGLRVNIETGDGCVVFANATSGLGDVSTDLMTLLADREPITPEPWSADSEQVSVLDLTGDWYWGTTAFTMSATRGGSLLLGEPGAGRGCRLKPVAGGWIGLDGYYSGEKLTVVREGSGRVSHLDLGSFRFSRTPYDQGADIPGGVDPSGWH
;
A
#
# COMPACT_ATOMS: atom_id res chain seq x y z
N MET A 1 -10.00 23.86 -7.96
CA MET A 1 -9.66 23.18 -6.70
C MET A 1 -10.90 23.27 -5.79
N SER A 2 -11.64 22.19 -5.62
CA SER A 2 -12.66 22.10 -4.58
C SER A 2 -11.93 21.86 -3.26
N GLY A 3 -11.57 22.96 -2.58
CA GLY A 3 -11.02 22.88 -1.24
C GLY A 3 -12.09 22.38 -0.27
N ILE A 4 -11.65 21.85 0.87
CA ILE A 4 -12.53 21.51 1.99
C ILE A 4 -13.14 22.76 2.62
N ASP A 5 -14.25 22.59 3.36
CA ASP A 5 -14.87 23.70 4.11
C ASP A 5 -13.90 24.33 5.12
N LEU A 6 -14.06 25.66 5.33
CA LEU A 6 -13.18 26.42 6.22
C LEU A 6 -13.25 25.93 7.68
N ALA A 7 -14.42 25.47 8.14
CA ALA A 7 -14.58 24.95 9.49
C ALA A 7 -13.83 23.60 9.64
N THR A 8 -13.86 22.76 8.62
CA THR A 8 -13.10 21.52 8.54
C THR A 8 -11.60 21.82 8.54
N ALA A 9 -11.13 22.76 7.69
CA ALA A 9 -9.73 23.17 7.65
C ALA A 9 -9.23 23.62 9.02
N ARG A 10 -10.02 24.45 9.74
CA ARG A 10 -9.68 24.92 11.09
C ARG A 10 -9.59 23.77 12.10
N ALA A 11 -10.48 22.79 12.03
CA ALA A 11 -10.45 21.64 12.92
C ALA A 11 -9.20 20.76 12.68
N LEU A 12 -8.83 20.57 11.44
CA LEU A 12 -7.60 19.84 11.05
C LEU A 12 -6.36 20.58 11.55
N SER A 13 -6.28 21.91 11.33
CA SER A 13 -5.17 22.73 11.81
C SER A 13 -5.06 22.72 13.34
N HIS A 14 -6.20 22.75 14.03
CA HIS A 14 -6.22 22.64 15.49
C HIS A 14 -5.68 21.27 15.96
N ARG A 15 -6.14 20.16 15.34
CA ARG A 15 -5.64 18.82 15.69
C ARG A 15 -4.14 18.71 15.47
N LEU A 16 -3.64 19.28 14.36
CA LEU A 16 -2.21 19.31 14.05
C LEU A 16 -1.43 20.08 15.13
N ALA A 17 -1.91 21.25 15.54
CA ALA A 17 -1.28 22.06 16.58
C ALA A 17 -1.28 21.37 17.95
N VAL A 18 -2.35 20.67 18.29
CA VAL A 18 -2.44 19.85 19.52
C VAL A 18 -1.36 18.77 19.53
N GLU A 19 -1.21 18.04 18.43
CA GLU A 19 -0.16 17.00 18.31
C GLU A 19 1.24 17.59 18.47
N GLN A 20 1.54 18.64 17.73
CA GLN A 20 2.85 19.30 17.79
C GLN A 20 3.21 19.72 19.22
N SER A 21 2.27 20.30 19.94
CA SER A 21 2.47 20.77 21.30
C SER A 21 2.62 19.61 22.30
N GLN A 22 1.72 18.62 22.27
CA GLN A 22 1.70 17.52 23.22
C GLN A 22 2.87 16.54 23.04
N ALA A 23 3.20 16.25 21.78
CA ALA A 23 4.35 15.38 21.44
C ALA A 23 5.68 16.14 21.44
N ARG A 24 5.69 17.44 21.76
CA ARG A 24 6.88 18.29 21.81
C ARG A 24 7.71 18.24 20.53
N LEU A 25 7.01 18.34 19.39
CA LEU A 25 7.65 18.30 18.07
C LEU A 25 8.12 19.71 17.69
N PRO A 26 9.40 19.93 17.34
CA PRO A 26 9.88 21.24 16.89
C PRO A 26 9.08 21.77 15.71
N SER A 27 8.82 20.92 14.71
CA SER A 27 7.86 21.22 13.65
C SER A 27 7.07 19.99 13.24
N LEU A 28 5.85 20.22 12.76
CA LEU A 28 4.94 19.22 12.23
C LEU A 28 4.27 19.78 10.98
N ALA A 29 4.32 19.04 9.87
CA ALA A 29 3.65 19.39 8.62
C ALA A 29 2.80 18.21 8.15
N ALA A 30 1.58 18.49 7.66
CA ALA A 30 0.68 17.44 7.18
C ALA A 30 -0.08 17.86 5.94
N GLY A 31 -0.59 16.88 5.21
CA GLY A 31 -1.48 17.06 4.07
C GLY A 31 -2.47 15.93 3.95
N LEU A 32 -3.67 16.25 3.46
CA LEU A 32 -4.73 15.30 3.15
C LEU A 32 -4.98 15.28 1.64
N VAL A 33 -5.10 14.07 1.12
CA VAL A 33 -5.35 13.80 -0.29
C VAL A 33 -6.73 13.19 -0.43
N ARG A 34 -7.50 13.68 -1.41
CA ARG A 34 -8.79 13.12 -1.80
C ARG A 34 -8.96 13.24 -3.32
N GLY A 35 -9.45 12.19 -3.96
CA GLY A 35 -9.62 12.18 -5.41
C GLY A 35 -8.30 12.38 -6.20
N GLY A 36 -7.15 12.16 -5.57
CA GLY A 36 -5.82 12.36 -6.13
C GLY A 36 -5.23 13.76 -5.93
N ASP A 37 -6.01 14.69 -5.40
CA ASP A 37 -5.58 16.07 -5.13
C ASP A 37 -5.25 16.29 -3.66
N LEU A 38 -4.24 17.13 -3.41
CA LEU A 38 -3.97 17.66 -2.07
C LEU A 38 -5.08 18.66 -1.71
N VAL A 39 -6.05 18.24 -0.88
CA VAL A 39 -7.23 19.06 -0.54
C VAL A 39 -7.03 19.95 0.68
N TRP A 40 -6.05 19.62 1.52
CA TRP A 40 -5.65 20.42 2.68
C TRP A 40 -4.19 20.15 3.01
N SER A 41 -3.49 21.19 3.47
CA SER A 41 -2.17 21.08 4.09
C SER A 41 -1.98 22.20 5.08
N ASP A 42 -1.28 21.89 6.17
CA ASP A 42 -0.88 22.87 7.17
C ASP A 42 0.45 22.46 7.82
N ALA A 43 1.09 23.42 8.49
CA ALA A 43 2.34 23.19 9.19
C ALA A 43 2.47 24.11 10.40
N VAL A 44 3.02 23.58 11.49
CA VAL A 44 3.15 24.26 12.76
C VAL A 44 4.54 24.08 13.36
N GLY A 45 4.94 24.98 14.26
CA GLY A 45 6.28 24.96 14.87
C GLY A 45 7.32 25.67 14.01
N THR A 46 8.59 25.35 14.25
CA THR A 46 9.74 25.97 13.57
C THR A 46 10.79 24.94 13.15
N LEU A 47 11.51 25.20 12.06
CA LEU A 47 12.47 24.26 11.46
C LEU A 47 13.67 23.96 12.35
N ASP A 48 14.02 24.88 13.24
CA ASP A 48 15.14 24.77 14.18
C ASP A 48 14.72 24.56 15.64
N GLY A 49 13.40 24.46 15.89
CA GLY A 49 12.83 24.29 17.23
C GLY A 49 12.93 25.52 18.14
N ARG A 50 13.25 26.70 17.59
CA ARG A 50 13.45 27.95 18.36
C ARG A 50 12.29 28.90 18.15
N SER A 51 11.94 29.66 19.19
CA SER A 51 10.95 30.74 19.08
C SER A 51 11.43 31.77 18.02
N GLY A 52 10.53 32.12 17.09
CA GLY A 52 10.86 33.04 15.99
C GLY A 52 11.65 32.44 14.85
N GLY A 53 11.95 31.13 14.88
CA GLY A 53 12.56 30.43 13.77
C GLY A 53 11.67 30.34 12.52
N ALA A 54 12.23 29.88 11.41
CA ALA A 54 11.48 29.73 10.16
C ALA A 54 10.35 28.69 10.31
N VAL A 55 9.14 29.04 9.89
CA VAL A 55 7.97 28.18 9.91
C VAL A 55 7.99 27.24 8.71
N PRO A 56 7.70 25.93 8.88
CA PRO A 56 7.58 25.01 7.76
C PRO A 56 6.40 25.35 6.85
N THR A 57 6.43 24.83 5.65
CA THR A 57 5.34 24.92 4.66
C THR A 57 5.14 23.57 3.99
N ALA A 58 4.08 23.42 3.20
CA ALA A 58 3.87 22.23 2.38
C ALA A 58 5.02 21.91 1.40
N ARG A 59 5.95 22.85 1.21
CA ARG A 59 7.13 22.75 0.34
C ARG A 59 8.44 22.53 1.08
N THR A 60 8.41 22.49 2.39
CA THR A 60 9.61 22.25 3.20
C THR A 60 10.02 20.79 3.08
N PRO A 61 11.27 20.49 2.69
CA PRO A 61 11.75 19.11 2.63
C PRO A 61 12.00 18.54 4.03
N TYR A 62 11.52 17.30 4.24
CA TYR A 62 11.81 16.47 5.41
C TYR A 62 12.35 15.12 4.95
N ARG A 63 13.12 14.45 5.79
CA ARG A 63 13.63 13.11 5.50
C ARG A 63 12.52 12.08 5.63
N LEU A 64 12.37 11.24 4.58
CA LEU A 64 11.27 10.26 4.48
C LEU A 64 11.48 9.02 5.36
N GLY A 65 12.73 8.71 5.70
CA GLY A 65 13.02 7.42 6.30
C GLY A 65 12.48 6.27 5.45
N SER A 66 11.94 5.27 6.11
CA SER A 66 11.51 4.03 5.46
C SER A 66 10.38 4.17 4.42
N ILE A 67 9.71 5.31 4.31
CA ILE A 67 8.81 5.56 3.16
C ILE A 67 9.59 5.42 1.83
N THR A 68 10.90 5.65 1.83
CA THR A 68 11.81 5.38 0.70
C THR A 68 11.62 3.97 0.12
N LYS A 69 11.32 2.98 0.96
CA LYS A 69 11.13 1.59 0.53
C LYS A 69 10.00 1.43 -0.46
N THR A 70 8.94 2.23 -0.35
CA THR A 70 7.82 2.15 -1.28
C THR A 70 8.23 2.53 -2.70
N PHE A 71 9.14 3.49 -2.88
CA PHE A 71 9.69 3.89 -4.18
C PHE A 71 10.59 2.80 -4.76
N VAL A 72 11.46 2.24 -3.92
CA VAL A 72 12.33 1.10 -4.31
C VAL A 72 11.48 -0.08 -4.76
N ALA A 73 10.44 -0.41 -4.00
CA ALA A 73 9.55 -1.52 -4.29
C ALA A 73 8.79 -1.32 -5.61
N VAL A 74 8.24 -0.13 -5.85
CA VAL A 74 7.55 0.19 -7.10
C VAL A 74 8.52 0.04 -8.29
N GLU A 75 9.77 0.48 -8.18
CA GLU A 75 10.72 0.30 -9.27
C GLU A 75 11.05 -1.17 -9.53
N VAL A 76 11.22 -2.00 -8.49
CA VAL A 76 11.42 -3.44 -8.64
C VAL A 76 10.20 -4.10 -9.32
N LEU A 77 8.99 -3.72 -8.92
CA LEU A 77 7.75 -4.22 -9.53
C LEU A 77 7.62 -3.81 -11.01
N ARG A 78 8.01 -2.58 -11.34
CA ARG A 78 8.09 -2.12 -12.74
C ARG A 78 9.09 -2.94 -13.56
N MET A 79 10.26 -3.25 -12.98
CA MET A 79 11.24 -4.09 -13.63
C MET A 79 10.70 -5.49 -13.89
N ARG A 80 9.94 -6.08 -12.97
CA ARG A 80 9.18 -7.31 -13.18
C ARG A 80 8.20 -7.19 -14.34
N ASP A 81 7.36 -6.15 -14.34
CA ASP A 81 6.35 -5.93 -15.39
C ASP A 81 6.98 -5.72 -16.77
N GLN A 82 8.25 -5.28 -16.82
CA GLN A 82 9.05 -5.15 -18.03
C GLN A 82 9.82 -6.43 -18.41
N GLY A 83 9.72 -7.49 -17.63
CA GLY A 83 10.38 -8.77 -17.90
C GLY A 83 11.88 -8.78 -17.62
N LEU A 84 12.40 -7.84 -16.80
CA LEU A 84 13.82 -7.79 -16.43
C LEU A 84 14.19 -8.73 -15.28
N LEU A 85 13.20 -9.18 -14.52
CA LEU A 85 13.30 -10.13 -13.41
C LEU A 85 11.96 -10.80 -13.15
N ASP A 86 11.96 -11.93 -12.42
CA ASP A 86 10.79 -12.51 -11.77
C ASP A 86 10.92 -12.35 -10.25
N LEU A 87 9.80 -12.13 -9.55
CA LEU A 87 9.83 -11.99 -8.09
C LEU A 87 10.26 -13.27 -7.36
N ASN A 88 10.12 -14.42 -8.01
CA ASN A 88 10.56 -15.71 -7.52
C ASN A 88 12.03 -16.03 -7.87
N ASP A 89 12.68 -15.17 -8.67
CA ASP A 89 14.10 -15.34 -8.96
C ASP A 89 14.91 -15.42 -7.68
N ALA A 90 15.81 -16.38 -7.61
CA ALA A 90 16.85 -16.40 -6.58
C ALA A 90 17.79 -15.21 -6.80
N LEU A 91 18.10 -14.49 -5.74
CA LEU A 91 18.93 -13.29 -5.80
C LEU A 91 20.27 -13.51 -6.53
N ALA A 92 20.86 -14.72 -6.40
CA ALA A 92 22.11 -15.09 -7.09
C ALA A 92 22.03 -15.06 -8.61
N GLN A 93 20.84 -15.04 -9.22
CA GLN A 93 20.69 -14.88 -10.67
C GLN A 93 21.05 -13.46 -11.12
N HIS A 94 20.98 -12.50 -10.21
CA HIS A 94 21.19 -11.08 -10.49
C HIS A 94 22.36 -10.47 -9.68
N LEU A 95 22.60 -10.97 -8.46
CA LEU A 95 23.65 -10.53 -7.53
C LEU A 95 24.40 -11.76 -7.00
N ASP A 96 25.46 -12.16 -7.72
CA ASP A 96 26.25 -13.35 -7.41
C ASP A 96 27.25 -13.16 -6.26
N ASP A 97 27.44 -11.92 -5.81
CA ASP A 97 28.36 -11.52 -4.74
C ASP A 97 27.70 -11.42 -3.35
N THR A 98 26.53 -12.05 -3.16
CA THR A 98 25.82 -12.05 -1.89
C THR A 98 25.89 -13.41 -1.16
N PRO A 99 26.06 -13.45 0.19
CA PRO A 99 26.14 -14.71 0.93
C PRO A 99 24.75 -15.38 1.18
N PHE A 100 23.67 -14.83 0.67
CA PHE A 100 22.28 -15.29 0.82
C PHE A 100 21.56 -15.40 -0.54
N GLY A 101 22.26 -15.84 -1.55
CA GLY A 101 21.83 -15.86 -2.95
C GLY A 101 20.54 -16.64 -3.26
N GLN A 102 20.10 -17.56 -2.40
CA GLN A 102 18.84 -18.31 -2.55
C GLN A 102 17.59 -17.55 -2.08
N VAL A 103 17.72 -16.39 -1.44
CA VAL A 103 16.59 -15.55 -1.08
C VAL A 103 15.94 -15.01 -2.36
N THR A 104 14.61 -15.02 -2.43
CA THR A 104 13.91 -14.47 -3.60
C THR A 104 13.68 -12.96 -3.47
N ILE A 105 13.46 -12.31 -4.62
CA ILE A 105 13.15 -10.86 -4.68
C ILE A 105 11.85 -10.56 -3.93
N ALA A 106 10.80 -11.41 -4.06
CA ALA A 106 9.56 -11.29 -3.30
C ALA A 106 9.81 -11.34 -1.79
N GLN A 107 10.70 -12.20 -1.32
CA GLN A 107 11.03 -12.30 0.10
C GLN A 107 11.76 -11.06 0.64
N LEU A 108 12.57 -10.39 -0.18
CA LEU A 108 13.19 -9.12 0.18
C LEU A 108 12.14 -7.99 0.27
N LEU A 109 11.27 -7.88 -0.74
CA LEU A 109 10.19 -6.89 -0.79
C LEU A 109 9.23 -7.00 0.39
N SER A 110 8.89 -8.22 0.81
CA SER A 110 7.89 -8.50 1.85
C SER A 110 8.48 -8.69 3.26
N HIS A 111 9.79 -8.51 3.44
CA HIS A 111 10.48 -8.77 4.71
C HIS A 111 10.33 -10.21 5.24
N THR A 112 10.22 -11.18 4.33
CA THR A 112 10.17 -12.61 4.67
C THR A 112 11.46 -13.35 4.32
N SER A 113 12.48 -12.63 3.90
CA SER A 113 13.79 -13.21 3.55
C SER A 113 14.50 -13.89 4.71
N GLY A 114 14.19 -13.50 5.95
CA GLY A 114 14.92 -13.92 7.14
C GLY A 114 16.28 -13.23 7.31
N LEU A 115 16.61 -12.27 6.43
CA LEU A 115 17.86 -11.50 6.51
C LEU A 115 17.86 -10.64 7.78
N GLN A 116 19.04 -10.45 8.37
CA GLN A 116 19.20 -9.57 9.54
C GLN A 116 18.61 -8.18 9.29
N ALA A 117 18.10 -7.57 10.37
CA ALA A 117 17.41 -6.28 10.28
C ALA A 117 18.37 -5.16 9.85
N GLU A 118 19.55 -5.12 10.46
CA GLU A 118 20.53 -4.05 10.38
C GLU A 118 21.90 -4.57 9.93
N THR A 119 22.83 -3.67 9.67
CA THR A 119 24.21 -4.00 9.28
C THR A 119 25.03 -4.50 10.48
N ASN A 120 26.15 -5.18 10.20
CA ASN A 120 27.13 -5.57 11.22
C ASN A 120 28.16 -4.46 11.55
N GLY A 121 27.90 -3.25 11.07
CA GLY A 121 28.75 -2.08 11.27
C GLY A 121 28.24 -1.12 12.35
N PRO A 122 28.75 0.10 12.40
CA PRO A 122 28.23 1.14 13.27
C PRO A 122 26.81 1.52 12.88
N TRP A 123 26.12 2.26 13.74
CA TRP A 123 24.77 2.76 13.51
C TRP A 123 24.68 3.57 12.22
N TRP A 124 24.30 2.93 11.12
CA TRP A 124 24.36 3.45 9.74
C TRP A 124 23.51 4.71 9.53
N GLU A 125 22.44 4.88 10.33
CA GLU A 125 21.60 6.07 10.24
C GLU A 125 22.29 7.32 10.81
N ARG A 126 23.36 7.17 11.60
CA ARG A 126 24.11 8.26 12.24
C ARG A 126 25.58 8.34 11.83
N THR A 127 26.04 7.47 10.96
CA THR A 127 27.42 7.43 10.49
C THR A 127 27.47 7.52 8.97
N ALA A 128 28.59 7.97 8.42
CA ALA A 128 28.80 7.94 6.97
C ALA A 128 28.62 6.51 6.45
N GLY A 129 27.88 6.38 5.34
CA GLY A 129 27.58 5.10 4.71
C GLY A 129 28.80 4.40 4.17
N VAL A 130 28.68 3.10 3.98
CA VAL A 130 29.71 2.24 3.37
C VAL A 130 29.32 1.88 1.94
N THR A 131 30.32 1.51 1.13
CA THR A 131 30.07 0.97 -0.23
C THR A 131 29.42 -0.41 -0.17
N TRP A 132 28.85 -0.87 -1.28
CA TRP A 132 28.29 -2.23 -1.40
C TRP A 132 29.33 -3.31 -1.04
N ALA A 133 30.54 -3.19 -1.57
CA ALA A 133 31.62 -4.16 -1.28
C ALA A 133 31.95 -4.21 0.23
N GLN A 134 32.00 -3.08 0.91
CA GLN A 134 32.23 -3.02 2.36
C GLN A 134 31.04 -3.60 3.14
N LEU A 135 29.81 -3.34 2.70
CA LEU A 135 28.60 -3.91 3.30
C LEU A 135 28.62 -5.43 3.25
N MET A 136 28.95 -6.01 2.08
CA MET A 136 29.06 -7.46 1.90
C MET A 136 30.28 -8.06 2.64
N ALA A 137 31.40 -7.32 2.70
CA ALA A 137 32.57 -7.73 3.52
C ALA A 137 32.24 -7.84 5.02
N GLY A 138 31.21 -7.11 5.50
CA GLY A 138 30.64 -7.24 6.83
C GLY A 138 29.93 -8.59 7.09
N ARG A 139 29.86 -9.47 6.10
CA ARG A 139 29.23 -10.81 6.15
C ARG A 139 27.82 -10.79 6.73
N PRO A 140 26.89 -10.07 6.10
CA PRO A 140 25.48 -10.12 6.53
C PRO A 140 24.94 -11.55 6.40
N ALA A 141 24.01 -11.92 7.29
CA ALA A 141 23.54 -13.30 7.39
C ALA A 141 22.02 -13.40 7.55
N LEU A 142 21.48 -14.56 7.21
CA LEU A 142 20.12 -14.93 7.56
C LEU A 142 20.04 -15.21 9.08
N LYS A 143 19.07 -14.61 9.74
CA LYS A 143 18.76 -14.86 11.16
C LYS A 143 17.64 -15.87 11.30
N PHE A 144 16.84 -16.02 10.26
CA PHE A 144 15.73 -16.95 10.19
C PHE A 144 15.73 -17.64 8.84
N ARG A 145 15.07 -18.79 8.75
CA ARG A 145 14.81 -19.46 7.47
C ARG A 145 13.94 -18.57 6.61
N SER A 146 14.33 -18.40 5.35
CA SER A 146 13.56 -17.64 4.37
C SER A 146 12.13 -18.17 4.25
N GLY A 147 11.15 -17.28 4.21
CA GLY A 147 9.73 -17.59 4.18
C GLY A 147 9.11 -17.99 5.51
N ALA A 148 9.89 -18.10 6.60
CA ALA A 148 9.37 -18.61 7.87
C ALA A 148 8.48 -17.62 8.65
N LYS A 149 8.79 -16.32 8.56
CA LYS A 149 8.05 -15.28 9.26
C LYS A 149 8.39 -13.88 8.71
N PHE A 150 7.57 -12.92 9.09
CA PHE A 150 7.89 -11.50 8.95
C PHE A 150 9.10 -11.15 9.82
N HIS A 151 10.11 -10.51 9.22
CA HIS A 151 11.26 -9.95 9.93
C HIS A 151 11.78 -8.74 9.16
N TYR A 152 11.38 -7.55 9.63
CA TYR A 152 11.73 -6.29 8.98
C TYR A 152 13.25 -6.16 8.80
N SER A 153 13.70 -5.85 7.59
CA SER A 153 15.13 -5.75 7.27
C SER A 153 15.41 -4.49 6.43
N ASN A 154 16.14 -3.54 7.01
CA ASN A 154 16.69 -2.40 6.29
C ASN A 154 17.73 -2.87 5.26
N LEU A 155 18.53 -3.86 5.65
CA LEU A 155 19.53 -4.47 4.76
C LEU A 155 18.90 -5.08 3.51
N GLY A 156 17.70 -5.68 3.61
CA GLY A 156 16.99 -6.21 2.44
C GLY A 156 16.70 -5.14 1.39
N TYR A 157 16.42 -3.92 1.79
CA TYR A 157 16.19 -2.81 0.87
C TYR A 157 17.48 -2.20 0.32
N ALA A 158 18.59 -2.27 1.06
CA ALA A 158 19.91 -1.98 0.49
C ALA A 158 20.22 -2.93 -0.68
N VAL A 159 19.91 -4.24 -0.52
CA VAL A 159 20.06 -5.25 -1.57
C VAL A 159 19.17 -4.94 -2.77
N LEU A 160 17.90 -4.57 -2.56
CA LEU A 160 16.99 -4.19 -3.67
C LEU A 160 17.48 -2.94 -4.40
N GLY A 161 18.07 -1.98 -3.70
CA GLY A 161 18.68 -0.79 -4.33
C GLY A 161 19.90 -1.14 -5.19
N GLU A 162 20.76 -2.05 -4.74
CA GLU A 162 21.87 -2.56 -5.54
C GLU A 162 21.35 -3.33 -6.77
N LEU A 163 20.32 -4.17 -6.60
CA LEU A 163 19.65 -4.88 -7.69
C LEU A 163 19.16 -3.92 -8.78
N ILE A 164 18.45 -2.86 -8.39
CA ILE A 164 18.00 -1.81 -9.32
C ILE A 164 19.22 -1.23 -10.05
N GLY A 165 20.27 -0.87 -9.31
CA GLY A 165 21.46 -0.27 -9.85
C GLY A 165 22.13 -1.13 -10.92
N ARG A 166 22.30 -2.42 -10.65
CA ARG A 166 22.94 -3.36 -11.60
C ARG A 166 22.09 -3.61 -12.84
N LEU A 167 20.80 -3.86 -12.66
CA LEU A 167 19.93 -4.16 -13.80
C LEU A 167 19.67 -2.93 -14.69
N ARG A 168 19.65 -1.72 -14.12
CA ARG A 168 19.47 -0.48 -14.86
C ARG A 168 20.77 0.18 -15.32
N GLY A 169 21.93 -0.27 -14.83
CA GLY A 169 23.25 0.29 -15.19
C GLY A 169 23.50 1.72 -14.68
N ARG A 170 22.76 2.18 -13.65
CA ARG A 170 22.86 3.52 -13.04
C ARG A 170 22.42 3.50 -11.58
N ALA A 171 22.84 4.47 -10.78
CA ALA A 171 22.51 4.50 -9.37
C ALA A 171 20.98 4.41 -9.12
N TRP A 172 20.54 3.65 -8.12
CA TRP A 172 19.11 3.46 -7.80
C TRP A 172 18.34 4.78 -7.65
N ALA A 173 18.97 5.80 -7.05
CA ALA A 173 18.34 7.11 -6.84
C ALA A 173 18.09 7.84 -8.17
N ASP A 174 19.00 7.69 -9.15
CA ASP A 174 18.82 8.25 -10.50
C ASP A 174 17.74 7.51 -11.28
N VAL A 175 17.63 6.19 -11.07
CA VAL A 175 16.54 5.37 -11.62
C VAL A 175 15.21 5.85 -11.07
N VAL A 176 15.04 5.86 -9.75
CA VAL A 176 13.82 6.31 -9.09
C VAL A 176 13.45 7.73 -9.51
N ARG A 177 14.44 8.62 -9.59
CA ARG A 177 14.20 10.01 -10.03
C ARG A 177 13.62 10.06 -11.44
N ALA A 178 14.26 9.41 -12.39
CA ALA A 178 13.87 9.49 -13.80
C ALA A 178 12.59 8.71 -14.11
N ASP A 179 12.42 7.54 -13.49
CA ASP A 179 11.39 6.59 -13.84
C ASP A 179 10.09 6.78 -13.02
N LEU A 180 10.16 7.46 -11.86
CA LEU A 180 9.03 7.70 -10.98
C LEU A 180 8.84 9.19 -10.65
N LEU A 181 9.86 9.85 -10.09
CA LEU A 181 9.67 11.19 -9.51
C LEU A 181 9.41 12.26 -10.58
N GLU A 182 10.18 12.26 -11.67
CA GLU A 182 10.02 13.23 -12.76
C GLU A 182 8.66 13.07 -13.47
N PRO A 183 8.21 11.86 -13.87
CA PRO A 183 6.90 11.67 -14.46
C PRO A 183 5.73 12.08 -13.55
N LEU A 184 5.86 11.87 -12.24
CA LEU A 184 4.85 12.26 -11.24
C LEU A 184 4.95 13.75 -10.84
N GLY A 185 5.90 14.49 -11.36
CA GLY A 185 6.11 15.90 -11.03
C GLY A 185 6.62 16.13 -9.59
N MET A 186 7.24 15.13 -8.97
CA MET A 186 7.78 15.17 -7.60
C MET A 186 9.18 15.81 -7.58
N ARG A 187 9.25 17.06 -7.98
CA ARG A 187 10.52 17.77 -8.28
C ARG A 187 11.35 18.09 -7.03
N ARG A 188 10.76 18.05 -5.84
CA ARG A 188 11.43 18.31 -4.56
C ARG A 188 11.80 17.03 -3.81
N THR A 189 11.39 15.86 -4.32
CA THR A 189 11.78 14.57 -3.78
C THR A 189 13.14 14.17 -4.36
N ARG A 190 14.11 13.89 -3.49
CA ARG A 190 15.49 13.62 -3.87
C ARG A 190 16.27 12.89 -2.78
N ALA A 191 17.42 12.29 -3.13
CA ALA A 191 18.25 11.53 -2.18
C ALA A 191 19.04 12.43 -1.19
N ARG A 192 19.16 13.72 -1.45
CA ARG A 192 19.84 14.70 -0.58
C ARG A 192 18.91 15.88 -0.31
N PRO A 193 19.02 16.57 0.84
CA PRO A 193 18.20 17.75 1.10
C PRO A 193 18.48 18.81 0.05
N GLY A 194 17.47 19.62 -0.22
CA GLY A 194 17.64 20.89 -0.93
C GLY A 194 17.83 22.03 0.05
N ASP A 195 17.98 23.23 -0.49
CA ASP A 195 17.96 24.45 0.31
C ASP A 195 16.66 24.56 1.13
N ALA A 196 16.74 25.13 2.32
CA ALA A 196 15.62 25.31 3.25
C ALA A 196 14.94 24.01 3.72
N ALA A 197 15.66 22.89 3.77
CA ALA A 197 15.18 21.66 4.42
C ALA A 197 15.07 21.84 5.95
N ALA A 198 14.16 21.09 6.56
CA ALA A 198 14.09 21.01 8.01
C ALA A 198 15.37 20.40 8.60
N HIS A 199 15.82 20.89 9.74
CA HIS A 199 16.89 20.26 10.50
C HIS A 199 16.35 19.06 11.28
N GLY A 200 17.08 17.94 11.28
CA GLY A 200 16.80 16.82 12.16
C GLY A 200 17.17 17.18 13.61
N LEU A 201 16.23 17.01 14.54
CA LEU A 201 16.39 17.44 15.91
C LEU A 201 16.14 16.29 16.89
N GLY A 202 17.07 16.12 17.84
CA GLY A 202 16.85 15.36 19.07
C GLY A 202 16.21 16.25 20.12
N VAL A 203 15.04 15.88 20.62
CA VAL A 203 14.37 16.57 21.74
C VAL A 203 14.77 15.88 23.03
N HIS A 204 15.23 16.66 24.01
CA HIS A 204 15.65 16.11 25.31
C HIS A 204 14.44 15.47 26.02
N PRO A 205 14.54 14.21 26.52
CA PRO A 205 13.38 13.49 27.06
C PRO A 205 12.76 14.15 28.30
N LEU A 206 13.54 14.90 29.07
CA LEU A 206 13.14 15.47 30.35
C LEU A 206 13.21 17.01 30.41
N ALA A 207 13.46 17.69 29.27
CA ALA A 207 13.58 19.15 29.21
C ALA A 207 13.23 19.66 27.82
N ASP A 208 12.79 20.93 27.74
CA ASP A 208 12.47 21.59 26.46
C ASP A 208 13.75 22.12 25.78
N LEU A 209 14.64 21.18 25.45
CA LEU A 209 15.92 21.44 24.79
C LEU A 209 16.03 20.58 23.53
N VAL A 210 16.73 21.08 22.54
CA VAL A 210 16.99 20.38 21.29
C VAL A 210 18.48 20.38 20.97
N HIS A 211 18.94 19.33 20.27
CA HIS A 211 20.22 19.32 19.59
C HIS A 211 20.02 18.88 18.14
N VAL A 212 20.92 19.30 17.26
CA VAL A 212 20.89 18.95 15.85
C VAL A 212 21.43 17.52 15.67
N GLU A 213 20.66 16.68 15.00
CA GLU A 213 21.10 15.35 14.60
C GLU A 213 22.02 15.39 13.39
N PRO A 214 23.03 14.49 13.33
CA PRO A 214 23.95 14.47 12.19
C PRO A 214 23.22 14.03 10.91
N GLU A 215 23.65 14.61 9.80
CA GLU A 215 23.18 14.27 8.46
C GLU A 215 24.36 13.75 7.63
N HIS A 216 24.16 12.63 6.95
CA HIS A 216 25.11 12.07 6.00
C HIS A 216 24.42 11.18 4.98
N ASP A 217 25.21 10.81 3.98
CA ASP A 217 24.80 9.85 2.95
C ASP A 217 24.96 8.43 3.52
N ALA A 218 23.87 7.65 3.52
CA ALA A 218 23.87 6.28 3.93
C ALA A 218 24.46 5.31 2.89
N ALA A 219 24.88 5.81 1.73
CA ALA A 219 25.53 5.08 0.65
C ALA A 219 24.80 3.77 0.30
N ALA A 220 25.38 2.58 0.50
CA ALA A 220 24.73 1.31 0.19
C ALA A 220 23.42 1.07 0.97
N MET A 221 23.26 1.70 2.15
CA MET A 221 22.01 1.61 2.94
C MET A 221 20.96 2.65 2.53
N ALA A 222 21.27 3.59 1.64
CA ALA A 222 20.39 4.67 1.23
C ALA A 222 19.00 4.23 0.71
N PRO A 223 18.85 3.09 -0.01
CA PRO A 223 17.54 2.61 -0.46
C PRO A 223 16.58 2.26 0.70
N ALA A 224 17.09 2.08 1.91
CA ALA A 224 16.28 1.80 3.09
C ALA A 224 15.61 3.03 3.69
N GLY A 225 16.16 4.27 3.48
CA GLY A 225 15.62 5.43 4.19
C GLY A 225 16.16 6.82 3.81
N GLN A 226 16.84 6.98 2.67
CA GLN A 226 17.60 8.19 2.36
C GLN A 226 16.76 9.34 1.79
N LEU A 227 15.64 9.07 1.11
CA LEU A 227 14.93 10.13 0.37
C LEU A 227 14.42 11.24 1.29
N TRP A 228 14.40 12.44 0.72
CA TRP A 228 13.76 13.64 1.25
C TRP A 228 12.57 14.00 0.39
N SER A 229 11.51 14.54 0.99
CA SER A 229 10.33 14.96 0.25
C SER A 229 9.60 16.10 0.96
N THR A 230 8.55 16.59 0.35
CA THR A 230 7.65 17.65 0.85
C THR A 230 6.23 17.10 0.94
N VAL A 231 5.34 17.80 1.65
CA VAL A 231 3.91 17.46 1.71
C VAL A 231 3.32 17.43 0.29
N GLU A 232 3.62 18.44 -0.55
CA GLU A 232 3.13 18.52 -1.94
C GLU A 232 3.55 17.32 -2.79
N ASP A 233 4.81 16.90 -2.70
CA ASP A 233 5.31 15.78 -3.49
C ASP A 233 4.81 14.44 -2.95
N LEU A 234 4.86 14.24 -1.62
CA LEU A 234 4.41 12.99 -1.03
C LEU A 234 2.88 12.79 -1.16
N ALA A 235 2.11 13.88 -1.29
CA ALA A 235 0.69 13.80 -1.64
C ALA A 235 0.46 13.17 -3.02
N ARG A 236 1.32 13.48 -4.01
CA ARG A 236 1.28 12.80 -5.33
C ARG A 236 1.60 11.31 -5.22
N TRP A 237 2.52 10.95 -4.32
CA TRP A 237 2.84 9.56 -4.05
C TRP A 237 1.69 8.84 -3.31
N ALA A 238 0.99 9.53 -2.42
CA ALA A 238 -0.24 9.03 -1.80
C ALA A 238 -1.31 8.76 -2.87
N ALA A 239 -1.52 9.69 -3.81
CA ALA A 239 -2.43 9.51 -4.95
C ALA A 239 -2.02 8.32 -5.84
N PHE A 240 -0.70 8.14 -6.07
CA PHE A 240 -0.16 6.97 -6.78
C PHE A 240 -0.53 5.66 -6.06
N LEU A 241 -0.27 5.58 -4.77
CA LEU A 241 -0.62 4.39 -3.96
C LEU A 241 -2.13 4.19 -3.82
N ALA A 242 -2.95 5.23 -4.01
CA ALA A 242 -4.40 5.15 -4.09
C ALA A 242 -4.92 4.53 -5.41
N GLY A 243 -4.11 4.53 -6.47
CA GLY A 243 -4.47 3.98 -7.77
C GLY A 243 -4.20 4.92 -8.96
N GLN A 244 -3.83 6.18 -8.71
CA GLN A 244 -3.53 7.15 -9.77
C GLN A 244 -2.08 7.01 -10.23
N THR A 245 -1.74 5.86 -10.82
CA THR A 245 -0.37 5.49 -11.17
C THR A 245 0.19 6.23 -12.39
N ALA A 246 -0.58 7.06 -13.06
CA ALA A 246 -0.20 7.74 -14.30
C ALA A 246 0.38 6.79 -15.37
N GLY A 247 -0.05 5.51 -15.35
CA GLY A 247 0.44 4.47 -16.26
C GLY A 247 1.85 3.94 -15.94
N LEU A 248 2.45 4.38 -14.83
CA LEU A 248 3.80 3.94 -14.44
C LEU A 248 3.82 2.55 -13.80
N LEU A 249 2.71 2.09 -13.27
CA LEU A 249 2.53 0.75 -12.70
C LEU A 249 1.15 0.22 -13.10
N ASN A 250 1.07 -1.05 -13.45
CA ASN A 250 -0.20 -1.70 -13.77
C ASN A 250 -1.11 -1.76 -12.54
N ALA A 251 -2.43 -1.66 -12.74
CA ALA A 251 -3.40 -1.70 -11.64
C ALA A 251 -3.34 -3.02 -10.87
N ASP A 252 -3.19 -4.15 -11.57
CA ASP A 252 -3.07 -5.47 -10.94
C ASP A 252 -1.79 -5.59 -10.11
N THR A 253 -0.67 -5.02 -10.60
CA THR A 253 0.61 -4.96 -9.88
C THR A 253 0.50 -4.10 -8.62
N LEU A 254 -0.20 -2.95 -8.70
CA LEU A 254 -0.44 -2.13 -7.52
C LEU A 254 -1.35 -2.86 -6.51
N GLN A 255 -2.35 -3.59 -6.98
CA GLN A 255 -3.20 -4.41 -6.10
C GLN A 255 -2.38 -5.51 -5.42
N GLU A 256 -1.50 -6.20 -6.14
CA GLU A 256 -0.57 -7.18 -5.59
C GLU A 256 0.34 -6.56 -4.52
N MET A 257 0.93 -5.39 -4.81
CA MET A 257 1.75 -4.64 -3.87
C MET A 257 1.03 -4.37 -2.54
N ARG A 258 -0.27 -4.07 -2.59
CA ARG A 258 -1.12 -3.76 -1.44
C ARG A 258 -1.86 -4.97 -0.86
N SER A 259 -1.51 -6.18 -1.26
CA SER A 259 -2.06 -7.42 -0.71
C SER A 259 -1.20 -7.94 0.44
N PRO A 260 -1.79 -8.43 1.55
CA PRO A 260 -1.04 -8.95 2.68
C PRO A 260 -0.24 -10.21 2.28
N ILE A 261 1.06 -10.17 2.44
CA ILE A 261 1.96 -11.33 2.24
C ILE A 261 2.45 -11.86 3.58
N ALA A 262 2.75 -10.97 4.52
CA ALA A 262 3.21 -11.34 5.85
C ALA A 262 2.46 -10.53 6.91
N LEU A 263 2.05 -11.20 7.98
CA LEU A 263 1.46 -10.55 9.15
C LEU A 263 2.57 -10.11 10.10
N ASP A 264 2.43 -8.93 10.72
CA ASP A 264 3.20 -8.53 11.89
C ASP A 264 2.54 -9.18 13.11
N ASP A 265 2.83 -10.47 13.30
CA ASP A 265 2.23 -11.28 14.37
C ASP A 265 2.99 -11.04 15.69
N ARG A 266 2.34 -10.33 16.59
CA ARG A 266 2.82 -10.05 17.94
C ARG A 266 1.93 -10.74 18.96
N ALA A 267 2.52 -11.57 19.80
CA ALA A 267 1.80 -12.29 20.84
C ALA A 267 0.94 -11.33 21.69
N GLY A 268 -0.36 -11.63 21.80
CA GLY A 268 -1.31 -10.83 22.57
C GLY A 268 -1.87 -9.58 21.87
N ALA A 269 -1.44 -9.28 20.64
CA ALA A 269 -2.00 -8.18 19.84
C ALA A 269 -2.97 -8.70 18.78
N ALA A 270 -3.93 -7.86 18.39
CA ALA A 270 -4.80 -8.15 17.24
C ALA A 270 -4.01 -8.07 15.92
N TRP A 271 -4.42 -8.84 14.92
CA TRP A 271 -3.83 -8.80 13.58
C TRP A 271 -4.34 -7.59 12.79
N THR A 272 -3.86 -6.43 13.14
CA THR A 272 -4.20 -5.16 12.49
C THR A 272 -3.13 -4.69 11.51
N GLY A 273 -1.93 -5.28 11.55
CA GLY A 273 -0.79 -4.92 10.72
C GLY A 273 -0.31 -6.08 9.85
N ALA A 274 0.02 -5.76 8.60
CA ALA A 274 0.62 -6.68 7.64
C ALA A 274 1.66 -5.95 6.78
N TYR A 275 2.36 -6.70 5.95
CA TYR A 275 3.27 -6.17 4.96
C TYR A 275 3.01 -6.82 3.60
N GLY A 276 2.93 -6.00 2.55
CA GLY A 276 2.81 -6.42 1.17
C GLY A 276 4.16 -6.43 0.45
N LEU A 277 4.16 -6.13 -0.84
CA LEU A 277 5.41 -5.96 -1.60
C LEU A 277 5.89 -4.51 -1.48
N GLY A 278 6.48 -4.17 -0.34
CA GLY A 278 7.11 -2.87 -0.12
C GLY A 278 6.24 -1.81 0.55
N CYS A 279 5.07 -2.15 1.03
CA CYS A 279 4.27 -1.26 1.85
C CYS A 279 3.75 -1.95 3.11
N GLN A 280 3.64 -1.17 4.18
CA GLN A 280 2.88 -1.53 5.37
C GLN A 280 1.39 -1.48 5.04
N LEU A 281 0.65 -2.41 5.62
CA LEU A 281 -0.78 -2.53 5.49
C LEU A 281 -1.42 -2.52 6.86
N TRP A 282 -2.56 -1.85 6.99
CA TRP A 282 -3.34 -1.82 8.22
C TRP A 282 -4.79 -2.19 7.92
N ASN A 283 -5.38 -2.95 8.83
CA ASN A 283 -6.82 -3.21 8.87
C ASN A 283 -7.35 -2.65 10.20
N LEU A 284 -8.00 -1.50 10.12
CA LEU A 284 -8.52 -0.77 11.28
C LEU A 284 -10.03 -0.70 11.14
N ASP A 285 -10.75 -1.42 12.00
CA ASP A 285 -12.21 -1.48 12.02
C ASP A 285 -12.84 -1.82 10.66
N GLY A 286 -12.18 -2.71 9.90
CA GLY A 286 -12.60 -3.13 8.57
C GLY A 286 -12.13 -2.25 7.42
N ALA A 287 -11.68 -1.03 7.68
CA ALA A 287 -11.05 -0.18 6.67
C ALA A 287 -9.59 -0.60 6.44
N ARG A 288 -9.20 -0.73 5.17
CA ARG A 288 -7.85 -1.14 4.79
C ARG A 288 -7.03 0.03 4.29
N TYR A 289 -5.80 0.09 4.79
CA TYR A 289 -4.85 1.15 4.47
C TYR A 289 -3.54 0.55 3.96
N ALA A 290 -2.90 1.26 3.03
CA ALA A 290 -1.55 1.00 2.56
C ALA A 290 -0.68 2.25 2.74
N GLY A 291 0.62 2.06 2.89
CA GLY A 291 1.56 3.16 3.03
C GLY A 291 2.84 2.72 3.72
N HIS A 292 3.45 3.61 4.47
CA HIS A 292 4.63 3.29 5.29
C HIS A 292 4.89 4.39 6.34
N GLY A 293 5.36 4.00 7.50
CA GLY A 293 6.00 4.91 8.43
C GLY A 293 7.47 5.12 8.08
N GLY A 294 8.03 6.25 8.46
CA GLY A 294 9.45 6.56 8.27
C GLY A 294 10.09 7.13 9.52
N SER A 295 11.31 6.70 9.81
CA SER A 295 12.14 7.24 10.88
C SER A 295 13.58 7.32 10.40
N MET A 296 14.23 8.44 10.67
CA MET A 296 15.67 8.66 10.60
C MET A 296 16.06 9.58 11.76
N PRO A 297 17.33 9.64 12.19
CA PRO A 297 17.73 10.54 13.27
C PRO A 297 17.18 11.95 13.07
N GLY A 298 16.39 12.41 14.05
CA GLY A 298 15.75 13.71 14.02
C GLY A 298 14.52 13.82 13.10
N PHE A 299 13.98 12.74 12.53
CA PHE A 299 12.82 12.81 11.64
C PHE A 299 11.87 11.64 11.84
N LEU A 300 10.57 11.95 11.77
CA LEU A 300 9.50 10.99 11.57
C LEU A 300 8.66 11.40 10.38
N ALA A 301 8.16 10.41 9.64
CA ALA A 301 7.23 10.60 8.54
C ALA A 301 6.14 9.53 8.55
N GLY A 302 4.95 9.87 8.11
CA GLY A 302 3.84 8.96 7.93
C GLY A 302 3.19 9.14 6.56
N LEU A 303 2.93 8.03 5.90
CA LEU A 303 2.16 7.95 4.67
C LEU A 303 1.11 6.86 4.85
N ARG A 304 -0.16 7.23 4.74
CA ARG A 304 -1.29 6.30 4.86
C ARG A 304 -2.34 6.62 3.82
N VAL A 305 -2.83 5.62 3.13
CA VAL A 305 -3.86 5.72 2.09
C VAL A 305 -4.93 4.68 2.36
N ASN A 306 -6.18 5.09 2.42
CA ASN A 306 -7.31 4.17 2.40
C ASN A 306 -7.44 3.60 0.98
N ILE A 307 -7.31 2.28 0.82
CA ILE A 307 -7.28 1.64 -0.50
C ILE A 307 -8.66 1.54 -1.16
N GLU A 308 -9.73 1.81 -0.43
CA GLU A 308 -11.12 1.75 -0.92
C GLU A 308 -11.62 3.12 -1.35
N THR A 309 -11.39 4.17 -0.52
CA THR A 309 -11.83 5.53 -0.83
C THR A 309 -10.80 6.32 -1.62
N GLY A 310 -9.52 5.93 -1.56
CA GLY A 310 -8.41 6.69 -2.13
C GLY A 310 -8.00 7.91 -1.32
N ASP A 311 -8.62 8.16 -0.16
CA ASP A 311 -8.20 9.24 0.74
C ASP A 311 -6.84 8.92 1.34
N GLY A 312 -5.97 9.91 1.45
CA GLY A 312 -4.62 9.74 1.98
C GLY A 312 -4.20 10.84 2.95
N CYS A 313 -3.27 10.48 3.84
CA CYS A 313 -2.63 11.42 4.75
C CYS A 313 -1.11 11.28 4.66
N VAL A 314 -0.43 12.42 4.63
CA VAL A 314 1.02 12.53 4.73
C VAL A 314 1.37 13.42 5.89
N VAL A 315 2.35 13.01 6.70
CA VAL A 315 2.77 13.75 7.90
C VAL A 315 4.29 13.72 8.01
N PHE A 316 4.88 14.85 8.43
CA PHE A 316 6.31 14.98 8.70
C PHE A 316 6.55 15.70 10.01
N ALA A 317 7.52 15.20 10.78
CA ALA A 317 8.08 15.88 11.93
C ALA A 317 9.60 15.86 11.87
N ASN A 318 10.24 16.91 12.39
CA ASN A 318 11.69 16.98 12.52
C ASN A 318 12.17 16.62 13.93
N ALA A 319 11.58 15.58 14.48
CA ALA A 319 12.01 14.94 15.73
C ALA A 319 11.56 13.48 15.75
N THR A 320 12.06 12.70 16.72
CA THR A 320 11.74 11.27 16.90
C THR A 320 10.92 10.99 18.16
N SER A 321 10.29 12.02 18.76
CA SER A 321 9.48 11.88 19.99
C SER A 321 8.13 11.18 19.80
N GLY A 322 7.70 10.97 18.57
CA GLY A 322 6.46 10.27 18.19
C GLY A 322 5.50 11.15 17.41
N LEU A 323 4.69 10.52 16.54
CA LEU A 323 3.63 11.17 15.75
C LEU A 323 2.24 10.84 16.28
N GLY A 324 2.11 10.03 17.35
CA GLY A 324 0.82 9.55 17.83
C GLY A 324 -0.05 8.98 16.71
N ASP A 325 -1.36 9.17 16.84
CA ASP A 325 -2.36 8.73 15.86
C ASP A 325 -2.79 9.85 14.89
N VAL A 326 -2.00 10.94 14.79
CA VAL A 326 -2.39 12.14 14.04
C VAL A 326 -2.81 11.85 12.60
N SER A 327 -2.18 10.91 11.91
CA SER A 327 -2.59 10.54 10.55
C SER A 327 -3.99 9.95 10.49
N THR A 328 -4.33 9.08 11.44
CA THR A 328 -5.67 8.48 11.56
C THR A 328 -6.70 9.54 11.92
N ASP A 329 -6.39 10.38 12.90
CA ASP A 329 -7.30 11.44 13.38
C ASP A 329 -7.63 12.45 12.28
N LEU A 330 -6.62 12.87 11.49
CA LEU A 330 -6.84 13.79 10.38
C LEU A 330 -7.71 13.16 9.29
N MET A 331 -7.50 11.89 8.95
CA MET A 331 -8.33 11.17 7.98
C MET A 331 -9.76 10.98 8.48
N THR A 332 -9.94 10.66 9.75
CA THR A 332 -11.26 10.52 10.39
C THR A 332 -12.00 11.86 10.39
N LEU A 333 -11.33 12.95 10.80
CA LEU A 333 -11.91 14.30 10.76
C LEU A 333 -12.35 14.70 9.34
N LEU A 334 -11.55 14.37 8.32
CA LEU A 334 -11.93 14.61 6.92
C LEU A 334 -13.17 13.80 6.53
N ALA A 335 -13.18 12.50 6.84
CA ALA A 335 -14.31 11.63 6.50
C ALA A 335 -15.61 12.05 7.18
N ASP A 336 -15.55 12.42 8.46
CA ASP A 336 -16.72 12.81 9.26
C ASP A 336 -17.30 14.17 8.84
N ARG A 337 -16.44 15.13 8.50
CA ARG A 337 -16.87 16.51 8.20
C ARG A 337 -17.12 16.77 6.73
N GLU A 338 -16.46 16.02 5.85
CA GLU A 338 -16.58 16.10 4.39
C GLU A 338 -16.95 14.70 3.86
N PRO A 339 -18.10 14.13 4.22
CA PRO A 339 -18.48 12.80 3.76
C PRO A 339 -18.60 12.77 2.24
N ILE A 340 -18.11 11.68 1.64
CA ILE A 340 -18.28 11.45 0.20
C ILE A 340 -19.75 11.15 -0.07
N THR A 341 -20.40 12.04 -0.81
CA THR A 341 -21.79 11.83 -1.23
C THR A 341 -21.82 10.72 -2.28
N PRO A 342 -22.52 9.60 -2.04
CA PRO A 342 -22.64 8.56 -3.05
C PRO A 342 -23.39 9.09 -4.28
N GLU A 343 -23.09 8.50 -5.45
CA GLU A 343 -23.85 8.81 -6.65
C GLU A 343 -25.33 8.48 -6.43
N PRO A 344 -26.25 9.37 -6.84
CA PRO A 344 -27.69 9.09 -6.76
C PRO A 344 -28.01 7.81 -7.55
N TRP A 345 -28.86 6.97 -6.99
CA TRP A 345 -29.36 5.81 -7.71
C TRP A 345 -30.09 6.24 -8.99
N SER A 346 -29.83 5.57 -10.07
CA SER A 346 -30.54 5.70 -11.33
C SER A 346 -30.76 4.33 -11.97
N ALA A 347 -31.86 4.18 -12.69
CA ALA A 347 -32.10 2.95 -13.43
C ALA A 347 -31.02 2.74 -14.49
N ASP A 348 -30.65 1.48 -14.69
CA ASP A 348 -29.69 1.04 -15.71
C ASP A 348 -30.36 0.04 -16.63
N SER A 349 -30.76 0.50 -17.83
CA SER A 349 -31.45 -0.33 -18.82
C SER A 349 -30.58 -1.43 -19.43
N GLU A 350 -29.26 -1.36 -19.32
CA GLU A 350 -28.32 -2.39 -19.80
C GLU A 350 -28.48 -3.70 -19.01
N GLN A 351 -28.93 -3.61 -17.76
CA GLN A 351 -29.17 -4.78 -16.90
C GLN A 351 -30.32 -5.68 -17.39
N VAL A 352 -31.17 -5.21 -18.31
CA VAL A 352 -32.22 -6.04 -18.94
C VAL A 352 -31.59 -7.29 -19.59
N SER A 353 -30.39 -7.17 -20.12
CA SER A 353 -29.66 -8.26 -20.79
C SER A 353 -29.26 -9.41 -19.88
N VAL A 354 -29.21 -9.18 -18.58
CA VAL A 354 -28.81 -10.15 -17.54
C VAL A 354 -29.92 -10.42 -16.53
N LEU A 355 -31.13 -9.89 -16.79
CA LEU A 355 -32.25 -9.99 -15.85
C LEU A 355 -32.68 -11.45 -15.61
N ASP A 356 -32.55 -12.33 -16.59
CA ASP A 356 -32.85 -13.74 -16.50
C ASP A 356 -31.86 -14.53 -15.64
N LEU A 357 -30.71 -13.91 -15.27
CA LEU A 357 -29.72 -14.47 -14.34
C LEU A 357 -30.03 -14.09 -12.89
N THR A 358 -30.84 -13.07 -12.66
CA THR A 358 -31.16 -12.60 -11.29
C THR A 358 -32.09 -13.54 -10.55
N GLY A 359 -32.14 -13.40 -9.22
CA GLY A 359 -32.95 -14.24 -8.33
C GLY A 359 -32.17 -15.40 -7.74
N ASP A 360 -32.91 -16.38 -7.22
CA ASP A 360 -32.30 -17.47 -6.45
C ASP A 360 -31.69 -18.54 -7.35
N TRP A 361 -30.53 -18.99 -6.92
CA TRP A 361 -29.76 -20.10 -7.48
C TRP A 361 -29.33 -21.04 -6.34
N TYR A 362 -29.28 -22.32 -6.62
CA TYR A 362 -28.96 -23.34 -5.63
C TYR A 362 -27.70 -24.12 -6.00
N TRP A 363 -26.76 -24.16 -5.10
CA TRP A 363 -25.67 -25.10 -5.11
C TRP A 363 -26.02 -26.26 -4.17
N GLY A 364 -26.49 -27.38 -4.73
CA GLY A 364 -27.12 -28.41 -3.96
C GLY A 364 -28.40 -27.90 -3.27
N THR A 365 -28.40 -27.87 -1.94
CA THR A 365 -29.49 -27.31 -1.12
C THR A 365 -29.25 -25.88 -0.66
N THR A 366 -28.04 -25.34 -0.90
CA THR A 366 -27.66 -24.01 -0.44
C THR A 366 -28.13 -22.96 -1.42
N ALA A 367 -28.95 -22.03 -0.96
CA ALA A 367 -29.45 -20.92 -1.76
C ALA A 367 -28.44 -19.76 -1.82
N PHE A 368 -28.34 -19.15 -3.01
CA PHE A 368 -27.63 -17.90 -3.28
C PHE A 368 -28.53 -16.98 -4.09
N THR A 369 -28.59 -15.71 -3.74
CA THR A 369 -29.29 -14.73 -4.57
C THR A 369 -28.29 -14.08 -5.55
N MET A 370 -28.64 -14.10 -6.84
CA MET A 370 -27.90 -13.38 -7.87
C MET A 370 -28.56 -12.05 -8.14
N SER A 371 -27.78 -10.96 -8.05
CA SER A 371 -28.24 -9.60 -8.38
C SER A 371 -27.42 -9.04 -9.52
N ALA A 372 -28.03 -8.22 -10.38
CA ALA A 372 -27.33 -7.43 -11.39
C ALA A 372 -26.80 -6.14 -10.76
N THR A 373 -25.59 -5.76 -11.14
CA THR A 373 -24.98 -4.50 -10.76
C THR A 373 -24.57 -3.72 -12.02
N ARG A 374 -24.16 -2.44 -11.86
CA ARG A 374 -23.84 -1.57 -13.01
C ARG A 374 -22.78 -2.20 -13.92
N GLY A 375 -22.83 -1.84 -15.22
CA GLY A 375 -21.87 -2.32 -16.22
C GLY A 375 -22.00 -3.81 -16.55
N GLY A 376 -23.19 -4.42 -16.39
CA GLY A 376 -23.43 -5.83 -16.67
C GLY A 376 -22.74 -6.80 -15.69
N SER A 377 -22.26 -6.29 -14.56
CA SER A 377 -21.67 -7.09 -13.50
C SER A 377 -22.75 -7.79 -12.67
N LEU A 378 -22.39 -8.89 -12.01
CA LEU A 378 -23.28 -9.68 -11.18
C LEU A 378 -22.72 -9.79 -9.75
N LEU A 379 -23.62 -9.99 -8.81
CA LEU A 379 -23.33 -10.26 -7.42
C LEU A 379 -24.01 -11.55 -7.00
N LEU A 380 -23.23 -12.56 -6.63
CA LEU A 380 -23.70 -13.83 -6.11
C LEU A 380 -23.60 -13.82 -4.57
N GLY A 381 -24.73 -13.77 -3.88
CA GLY A 381 -24.78 -13.69 -2.42
C GLY A 381 -24.16 -12.41 -1.87
N GLU A 382 -23.76 -12.42 -0.59
CA GLU A 382 -23.09 -11.28 0.05
C GLU A 382 -21.58 -11.39 -0.11
N PRO A 383 -20.86 -10.35 -0.62
CA PRO A 383 -19.40 -10.35 -0.70
C PRO A 383 -18.78 -10.50 0.68
N GLY A 384 -17.80 -11.40 0.79
CA GLY A 384 -17.13 -11.67 2.07
C GLY A 384 -17.88 -12.59 3.02
N ALA A 385 -19.15 -12.96 2.72
CA ALA A 385 -19.90 -13.94 3.48
C ALA A 385 -19.93 -15.30 2.76
N GLY A 386 -19.40 -16.32 3.38
CA GLY A 386 -19.40 -17.68 2.83
C GLY A 386 -18.74 -17.78 1.45
N ARG A 387 -19.54 -18.08 0.42
CA ARG A 387 -19.11 -18.15 -0.99
C ARG A 387 -19.67 -17.02 -1.85
N GLY A 388 -20.03 -15.89 -1.27
CA GLY A 388 -20.43 -14.69 -1.99
C GLY A 388 -19.29 -14.17 -2.88
N CYS A 389 -19.64 -13.65 -4.08
CA CYS A 389 -18.67 -13.21 -5.06
C CYS A 389 -19.23 -12.12 -5.96
N ARG A 390 -18.43 -11.08 -6.20
CA ARG A 390 -18.65 -10.12 -7.28
C ARG A 390 -18.11 -10.70 -8.59
N LEU A 391 -18.85 -10.52 -9.67
CA LEU A 391 -18.55 -11.09 -10.97
C LEU A 391 -18.55 -9.97 -12.03
N LYS A 392 -17.49 -9.83 -12.81
CA LYS A 392 -17.42 -8.86 -13.91
C LYS A 392 -17.58 -9.57 -15.26
N PRO A 393 -18.21 -8.92 -16.27
CA PRO A 393 -18.36 -9.51 -17.60
C PRO A 393 -16.99 -9.66 -18.27
N VAL A 394 -16.82 -10.79 -18.96
CA VAL A 394 -15.69 -11.11 -19.84
C VAL A 394 -16.20 -11.83 -21.09
N ALA A 395 -15.33 -12.08 -22.06
CA ALA A 395 -15.71 -12.84 -23.25
C ALA A 395 -16.27 -14.24 -22.88
N GLY A 396 -17.53 -14.45 -23.20
CA GLY A 396 -18.25 -15.72 -22.99
C GLY A 396 -18.65 -16.00 -21.55
N GLY A 397 -18.92 -14.97 -20.73
CA GLY A 397 -19.43 -15.14 -19.36
C GLY A 397 -18.96 -14.04 -18.40
N TRP A 398 -18.72 -14.40 -17.17
CA TRP A 398 -18.23 -13.52 -16.10
C TRP A 398 -17.03 -14.15 -15.40
N ILE A 399 -16.21 -13.33 -14.75
CA ILE A 399 -15.09 -13.79 -13.90
C ILE A 399 -15.29 -13.29 -12.47
N GLY A 400 -15.04 -14.16 -11.49
CA GLY A 400 -15.08 -13.83 -10.07
C GLY A 400 -13.98 -12.84 -9.70
N LEU A 401 -14.33 -11.83 -8.90
CA LEU A 401 -13.39 -10.78 -8.46
C LEU A 401 -12.87 -11.02 -7.06
N ASP A 402 -13.60 -11.77 -6.25
CA ASP A 402 -13.29 -11.93 -4.82
C ASP A 402 -13.78 -13.27 -4.26
N GLY A 403 -13.42 -13.50 -2.98
CA GLY A 403 -13.83 -14.69 -2.25
C GLY A 403 -13.30 -15.99 -2.83
N TYR A 404 -14.07 -17.05 -2.62
CA TYR A 404 -13.72 -18.40 -3.07
C TYR A 404 -13.64 -18.53 -4.60
N TYR A 405 -14.43 -17.73 -5.32
CA TYR A 405 -14.51 -17.77 -6.79
C TYR A 405 -13.62 -16.72 -7.49
N SER A 406 -12.68 -16.11 -6.77
CA SER A 406 -11.74 -15.16 -7.39
C SER A 406 -10.96 -15.82 -8.53
N GLY A 407 -11.05 -15.24 -9.74
CA GLY A 407 -10.43 -15.79 -10.95
C GLY A 407 -11.22 -16.89 -11.65
N GLU A 408 -12.28 -17.44 -11.01
CA GLU A 408 -13.10 -18.50 -11.62
C GLU A 408 -14.12 -17.92 -12.62
N LYS A 409 -14.33 -18.67 -13.69
CA LYS A 409 -15.24 -18.26 -14.75
C LYS A 409 -16.66 -18.77 -14.45
N LEU A 410 -17.65 -17.86 -14.54
CA LEU A 410 -19.07 -18.21 -14.59
C LEU A 410 -19.52 -18.26 -16.04
N THR A 411 -20.11 -19.40 -16.42
CA THR A 411 -20.71 -19.66 -17.72
C THR A 411 -22.19 -19.92 -17.58
N VAL A 412 -22.99 -19.34 -18.47
CA VAL A 412 -24.45 -19.54 -18.49
C VAL A 412 -24.79 -20.62 -19.51
N VAL A 413 -25.42 -21.69 -19.07
CA VAL A 413 -25.88 -22.76 -19.94
C VAL A 413 -27.37 -22.57 -20.21
N ARG A 414 -27.73 -22.56 -21.51
CA ARG A 414 -29.11 -22.34 -21.97
C ARG A 414 -29.66 -23.56 -22.67
N GLU A 415 -30.96 -23.81 -22.52
CA GLU A 415 -31.71 -24.78 -23.28
C GLU A 415 -31.94 -24.31 -24.70
N GLY A 416 -32.41 -25.20 -25.57
CA GLY A 416 -32.79 -24.85 -26.93
C GLY A 416 -33.93 -23.81 -27.04
N SER A 417 -34.68 -23.62 -25.98
CA SER A 417 -35.70 -22.56 -25.83
C SER A 417 -35.12 -21.16 -25.54
N GLY A 418 -33.81 -21.07 -25.23
CA GLY A 418 -33.14 -19.86 -24.75
C GLY A 418 -33.23 -19.63 -23.25
N ARG A 419 -34.04 -20.40 -22.52
CA ARG A 419 -34.13 -20.36 -21.04
C ARG A 419 -32.82 -20.78 -20.44
N VAL A 420 -32.40 -20.13 -19.31
CA VAL A 420 -31.21 -20.55 -18.55
C VAL A 420 -31.53 -21.86 -17.86
N SER A 421 -30.77 -22.89 -18.16
CA SER A 421 -30.83 -24.21 -17.51
C SER A 421 -30.09 -24.15 -16.16
N HIS A 422 -28.82 -23.77 -16.20
CA HIS A 422 -27.98 -23.71 -15.01
C HIS A 422 -26.81 -22.74 -15.23
N LEU A 423 -26.08 -22.46 -14.15
CA LEU A 423 -24.83 -21.72 -14.18
C LEU A 423 -23.69 -22.66 -13.78
N ASP A 424 -22.59 -22.65 -14.53
CA ASP A 424 -21.35 -23.30 -14.17
C ASP A 424 -20.37 -22.24 -13.68
N LEU A 425 -19.92 -22.33 -12.44
CA LEU A 425 -18.93 -21.44 -11.83
C LEU A 425 -17.75 -22.29 -11.30
N GLY A 426 -16.62 -22.24 -12.01
CA GLY A 426 -15.57 -23.21 -11.85
C GLY A 426 -16.08 -24.62 -12.13
N SER A 427 -15.99 -25.53 -11.18
CA SER A 427 -16.53 -26.89 -11.27
C SER A 427 -17.93 -27.05 -10.63
N PHE A 428 -18.50 -25.98 -10.10
CA PHE A 428 -19.76 -26.01 -9.39
C PHE A 428 -20.92 -25.67 -10.33
N ARG A 429 -22.03 -26.43 -10.17
CA ARG A 429 -23.27 -26.19 -10.89
C ARG A 429 -24.33 -25.58 -9.99
N PHE A 430 -24.89 -24.45 -10.44
CA PHE A 430 -25.99 -23.77 -9.77
C PHE A 430 -27.25 -23.92 -10.59
N SER A 431 -28.31 -24.41 -9.97
CA SER A 431 -29.62 -24.64 -10.58
C SER A 431 -30.71 -23.75 -9.99
N ARG A 432 -31.85 -23.60 -10.67
CA ARG A 432 -32.96 -22.75 -10.21
C ARG A 432 -33.76 -23.34 -9.05
N THR A 433 -33.68 -24.62 -8.85
CA THR A 433 -34.25 -25.31 -7.70
C THR A 433 -33.21 -26.27 -7.11
N PRO A 434 -33.31 -26.64 -5.81
CA PRO A 434 -32.39 -27.60 -5.21
C PRO A 434 -32.40 -28.93 -5.98
N TYR A 435 -31.21 -29.36 -6.45
CA TYR A 435 -31.04 -30.61 -7.22
C TYR A 435 -32.00 -30.73 -8.42
N ASP A 436 -32.11 -29.65 -9.21
CA ASP A 436 -32.95 -29.61 -10.40
C ASP A 436 -32.56 -30.71 -11.40
N GLN A 437 -33.47 -31.67 -11.64
CA GLN A 437 -33.25 -32.76 -12.58
C GLN A 437 -32.97 -32.29 -14.01
N GLY A 438 -33.51 -31.13 -14.40
CA GLY A 438 -33.30 -30.52 -15.75
C GLY A 438 -31.93 -29.87 -15.90
N ALA A 439 -31.18 -29.67 -14.82
CA ALA A 439 -29.88 -29.00 -14.85
C ALA A 439 -28.70 -29.96 -15.04
N ASP A 440 -28.92 -31.26 -15.27
CA ASP A 440 -27.89 -32.28 -15.42
C ASP A 440 -26.81 -32.20 -14.31
N ILE A 441 -27.26 -32.33 -13.08
CA ILE A 441 -26.41 -32.22 -11.87
C ILE A 441 -25.32 -33.30 -11.90
N PRO A 442 -24.01 -32.96 -11.80
CA PRO A 442 -22.92 -33.93 -11.76
C PRO A 442 -23.11 -34.96 -10.60
N GLY A 443 -22.98 -36.22 -10.93
CA GLY A 443 -23.22 -37.32 -9.98
C GLY A 443 -24.69 -37.77 -9.87
N GLY A 444 -25.59 -37.07 -10.55
CA GLY A 444 -27.03 -37.36 -10.57
C GLY A 444 -27.76 -36.84 -9.35
N VAL A 445 -29.06 -37.05 -9.35
CA VAL A 445 -29.97 -36.76 -8.26
C VAL A 445 -30.79 -38.00 -7.94
N ASP A 446 -31.30 -38.09 -6.71
CA ASP A 446 -32.19 -39.22 -6.33
C ASP A 446 -33.46 -39.20 -7.19
N PRO A 447 -33.68 -40.24 -8.00
CA PRO A 447 -34.86 -40.31 -8.87
C PRO A 447 -36.19 -40.40 -8.09
N SER A 448 -36.17 -40.78 -6.81
CA SER A 448 -37.35 -40.79 -5.95
C SER A 448 -37.74 -39.39 -5.46
N GLY A 449 -36.88 -38.40 -5.65
CA GLY A 449 -37.10 -37.03 -5.22
C GLY A 449 -36.96 -36.84 -3.70
N TRP A 450 -37.55 -35.73 -3.22
CA TRP A 450 -37.53 -35.40 -1.79
C TRP A 450 -38.52 -36.30 -1.02
N HIS A 451 -38.09 -36.88 0.09
CA HIS A 451 -38.90 -37.75 0.94
C HIS A 451 -38.60 -37.56 2.45
#